data_188cc4b70ee27722bc5d565d881fbac7
#
_entry.id   188cc4b70ee27722bc5d565d881fbac7
#
_cell.length_a   1.000
_cell.length_b   1.000
_cell.length_c   1.000
_cell.angle_alpha   90.00
_cell.angle_beta   90.00
_cell.angle_gamma   90.00
#
_symmetry.space_group_name_H-M   'P 1'
#
loop_
_entity.id
_entity.type
_entity.pdbx_description
1 polymer ?
#
loop_
_entity_poly.entity_id
_entity_poly.type
_entity_poly.pdbx_seq_one_letter_code
_entity_poly.pdbx_strand_id
1 'polypeptide(L)'
;MEKIKVFIGSGEASAVEKKLLIYYIRKNTPVEVDIYVFNGTHNSLEKNDEPPVPLNMSLRVKYKNTTEFSNYRFLIPSICNQQGRAIFVDSDTICLADIGKLFHQDMNGYDLLAKKNAYVHSGEDKWGLSVMLLDCSKCKFDIEKYWDEIEEGKYGSTDYHQLTSKFLKYHPIKVGPLDPNWNDFDHYGKDTKLIHYTNLYSQPWKAVGHKYGKLWFDYFNEARTKGFVTDEDIDKAILRSYVRRDLKNATHSSVKFHLKELVKAVKGLF
;
A
#
# COMPACT_ATOMS: atom_id res chain seq x y z
N MET A 1 26.56 -3.99 -5.23
CA MET A 1 25.53 -3.72 -4.20
C MET A 1 24.25 -4.44 -4.59
N GLU A 2 23.49 -4.95 -3.63
CA GLU A 2 22.17 -5.53 -3.89
C GLU A 2 21.22 -4.43 -4.38
N LYS A 3 20.45 -4.71 -5.46
CA LYS A 3 19.44 -3.77 -5.96
C LYS A 3 18.30 -3.64 -4.96
N ILE A 4 17.85 -2.42 -4.73
CA ILE A 4 16.69 -2.14 -3.91
C ILE A 4 15.45 -2.64 -4.66
N LYS A 5 14.70 -3.57 -4.06
CA LYS A 5 13.45 -4.11 -4.60
C LYS A 5 12.28 -3.59 -3.78
N VAL A 6 11.36 -2.89 -4.42
CA VAL A 6 10.14 -2.39 -3.80
C VAL A 6 8.92 -2.99 -4.49
N PHE A 7 8.09 -3.69 -3.73
CA PHE A 7 6.84 -4.26 -4.18
C PHE A 7 5.68 -3.41 -3.69
N ILE A 8 4.84 -2.97 -4.60
CA ILE A 8 3.67 -2.13 -4.31
C ILE A 8 2.42 -2.97 -4.47
N GLY A 9 1.60 -3.04 -3.41
CA GLY A 9 0.28 -3.62 -3.46
C GLY A 9 -0.72 -2.63 -4.06
N SER A 10 -1.38 -3.00 -5.17
CA SER A 10 -2.29 -2.12 -5.90
C SER A 10 -3.41 -2.92 -6.58
N GLY A 11 -4.39 -2.21 -7.07
CA GLY A 11 -5.44 -2.68 -7.95
C GLY A 11 -5.78 -1.59 -8.96
N GLU A 12 -6.78 -1.84 -9.80
CA GLU A 12 -7.23 -0.86 -10.79
C GLU A 12 -7.75 0.43 -10.12
N ALA A 13 -8.43 0.28 -8.99
CA ALA A 13 -8.98 1.40 -8.23
C ALA A 13 -7.90 2.31 -7.62
N SER A 14 -6.67 1.86 -7.51
CA SER A 14 -5.55 2.56 -6.88
C SER A 14 -4.55 3.13 -7.90
N ALA A 15 -4.96 3.34 -9.14
CA ALA A 15 -4.05 3.75 -10.22
C ALA A 15 -3.39 5.12 -9.99
N VAL A 16 -4.11 6.08 -9.43
CA VAL A 16 -3.61 7.44 -9.19
C VAL A 16 -2.60 7.46 -8.05
N GLU A 17 -2.97 6.92 -6.89
CA GLU A 17 -2.11 6.87 -5.71
C GLU A 17 -0.87 6.00 -5.93
N LYS A 18 -0.99 4.89 -6.67
CA LYS A 18 0.14 4.07 -7.10
C LYS A 18 1.19 4.90 -7.86
N LYS A 19 0.76 5.65 -8.86
CA LYS A 19 1.67 6.51 -9.64
C LYS A 19 2.33 7.57 -8.78
N LEU A 20 1.59 8.15 -7.85
CA LEU A 20 2.12 9.12 -6.90
C LEU A 20 3.21 8.49 -6.01
N LEU A 21 2.96 7.31 -5.46
CA LEU A 21 3.93 6.57 -4.65
C LEU A 21 5.21 6.27 -5.44
N ILE A 22 5.09 5.74 -6.67
CA ILE A 22 6.23 5.43 -7.54
C ILE A 22 7.07 6.67 -7.82
N TYR A 23 6.41 7.79 -8.15
CA TYR A 23 7.10 9.06 -8.39
C TYR A 23 7.95 9.47 -7.18
N TYR A 24 7.40 9.41 -5.97
CA TYR A 24 8.11 9.85 -4.78
C TYR A 24 9.17 8.87 -4.29
N ILE A 25 9.00 7.58 -4.50
CA ILE A 25 10.08 6.61 -4.28
C ILE A 25 11.28 6.96 -5.18
N ARG A 26 11.05 7.13 -6.48
CA ARG A 26 12.12 7.47 -7.44
C ARG A 26 12.75 8.84 -7.17
N LYS A 27 11.94 9.84 -6.82
CA LYS A 27 12.40 11.20 -6.54
C LYS A 27 13.29 11.28 -5.29
N ASN A 28 12.90 10.56 -4.23
CA ASN A 28 13.53 10.69 -2.91
C ASN A 28 14.68 9.68 -2.69
N THR A 29 14.88 8.74 -3.62
CA THR A 29 15.92 7.72 -3.53
C THR A 29 17.01 7.98 -4.58
N PRO A 30 18.27 8.24 -4.16
CA PRO A 30 19.34 8.66 -5.06
C PRO A 30 19.89 7.54 -5.95
N VAL A 31 19.51 6.29 -5.69
CA VAL A 31 19.93 5.11 -6.44
C VAL A 31 18.76 4.47 -7.17
N GLU A 32 19.06 3.70 -8.20
CA GLU A 32 18.04 2.96 -8.95
C GLU A 32 17.31 1.95 -8.06
N VAL A 33 15.97 1.93 -8.18
CA VAL A 33 15.07 1.03 -7.45
C VAL A 33 14.31 0.17 -8.46
N ASP A 34 14.35 -1.14 -8.31
CA ASP A 34 13.48 -2.05 -9.02
C ASP A 34 12.09 -2.01 -8.36
N ILE A 35 11.11 -1.46 -9.07
CA ILE A 35 9.74 -1.31 -8.60
C ILE A 35 8.86 -2.39 -9.24
N TYR A 36 8.23 -3.19 -8.41
CA TYR A 36 7.28 -4.23 -8.77
C TYR A 36 5.90 -3.82 -8.31
N VAL A 37 4.89 -3.91 -9.16
CA VAL A 37 3.51 -3.56 -8.82
C VAL A 37 2.63 -4.79 -8.95
N PHE A 38 2.05 -5.22 -7.84
CA PHE A 38 0.95 -6.18 -7.85
C PHE A 38 -0.34 -5.50 -8.26
N ASN A 39 -0.99 -6.01 -9.30
CA ASN A 39 -2.33 -5.61 -9.65
C ASN A 39 -3.31 -6.73 -9.26
N GLY A 40 -3.95 -6.58 -8.11
CA GLY A 40 -4.88 -7.57 -7.60
C GLY A 40 -6.12 -7.74 -8.46
N THR A 41 -6.60 -6.68 -9.13
CA THR A 41 -7.75 -6.74 -10.03
C THR A 41 -7.49 -7.67 -11.23
N HIS A 42 -6.27 -7.64 -11.77
CA HIS A 42 -5.88 -8.37 -12.98
C HIS A 42 -4.97 -9.57 -12.72
N ASN A 43 -4.71 -9.89 -11.44
CA ASN A 43 -3.82 -10.97 -11.04
C ASN A 43 -2.48 -10.94 -11.79
N SER A 44 -1.83 -9.79 -11.77
CA SER A 44 -0.60 -9.56 -12.53
C SER A 44 0.46 -8.81 -11.74
N LEU A 45 1.71 -8.92 -12.23
CA LEU A 45 2.88 -8.22 -11.73
C LEU A 45 3.49 -7.39 -12.87
N GLU A 46 3.71 -6.12 -12.61
CA GLU A 46 4.43 -5.18 -13.46
C GLU A 46 5.79 -4.87 -12.83
N LYS A 47 6.85 -4.76 -13.62
CA LYS A 47 8.18 -4.39 -13.15
C LYS A 47 8.68 -3.18 -13.92
N ASN A 48 9.03 -2.10 -13.23
CA ASN A 48 9.67 -0.89 -13.82
C ASN A 48 8.96 -0.35 -15.07
N ASP A 49 7.62 -0.33 -15.05
CA ASP A 49 6.79 0.09 -16.19
C ASP A 49 6.86 -0.86 -17.42
N GLU A 50 7.42 -2.07 -17.27
CA GLU A 50 7.35 -3.13 -18.28
C GLU A 50 5.91 -3.68 -18.39
N PRO A 51 5.54 -4.30 -19.51
CA PRO A 51 4.22 -4.93 -19.63
C PRO A 51 3.97 -5.93 -18.50
N PRO A 52 2.75 -5.93 -17.93
CA PRO A 52 2.43 -6.80 -16.81
C PRO A 52 2.45 -8.28 -17.23
N VAL A 53 2.95 -9.13 -16.34
CA VAL A 53 2.92 -10.58 -16.49
C VAL A 53 1.88 -11.20 -15.56
N PRO A 54 1.13 -12.23 -15.99
CA PRO A 54 0.19 -12.93 -15.13
C PRO A 54 0.90 -13.55 -13.92
N LEU A 55 0.25 -13.50 -12.76
CA LEU A 55 0.68 -14.22 -11.57
C LEU A 55 -0.05 -15.57 -11.50
N ASN A 56 0.67 -16.60 -11.09
CA ASN A 56 0.08 -17.92 -10.85
C ASN A 56 -0.48 -18.01 -9.41
N MET A 57 -1.31 -17.04 -9.04
CA MET A 57 -2.06 -17.10 -7.79
C MET A 57 -3.44 -17.66 -8.10
N SER A 58 -3.82 -18.73 -7.42
CA SER A 58 -5.21 -19.21 -7.49
C SER A 58 -6.13 -18.15 -6.89
N LEU A 59 -7.02 -17.60 -7.73
CA LEU A 59 -8.11 -16.72 -7.29
C LEU A 59 -9.25 -17.54 -6.69
N ARG A 60 -8.92 -18.51 -5.83
CA ARG A 60 -9.96 -19.30 -5.16
C ARG A 60 -10.87 -18.35 -4.38
N VAL A 61 -12.19 -18.58 -4.48
CA VAL A 61 -13.20 -17.82 -3.73
C VAL A 61 -12.94 -17.86 -2.22
N LYS A 62 -12.22 -18.87 -1.75
CA LYS A 62 -11.78 -18.99 -0.35
C LYS A 62 -10.79 -17.92 0.08
N TYR A 63 -10.03 -17.30 -0.84
CA TYR A 63 -9.07 -16.26 -0.48
C TYR A 63 -9.76 -14.93 -0.21
N LYS A 64 -10.10 -14.69 1.04
CA LYS A 64 -10.60 -13.39 1.48
C LYS A 64 -9.44 -12.39 1.52
N ASN A 65 -9.35 -11.57 0.49
CA ASN A 65 -8.51 -10.39 0.53
C ASN A 65 -9.20 -9.30 1.36
N THR A 66 -8.46 -8.67 2.25
CA THR A 66 -8.91 -7.43 2.91
C THR A 66 -8.91 -6.28 1.92
N THR A 67 -7.96 -6.29 0.99
CA THR A 67 -7.87 -5.45 -0.21
C THR A 67 -7.61 -6.36 -1.40
N GLU A 68 -7.77 -5.88 -2.64
CA GLU A 68 -7.54 -6.66 -3.87
C GLU A 68 -6.17 -7.36 -3.91
N PHE A 69 -5.20 -6.87 -3.15
CA PHE A 69 -3.80 -7.30 -3.19
C PHE A 69 -3.25 -7.84 -1.87
N SER A 70 -4.05 -7.97 -0.81
CA SER A 70 -3.54 -8.29 0.53
C SER A 70 -2.81 -9.64 0.64
N ASN A 71 -3.15 -10.61 -0.20
CA ASN A 71 -2.45 -11.90 -0.25
C ASN A 71 -1.14 -11.86 -1.06
N TYR A 72 -1.02 -10.94 -2.02
CA TYR A 72 0.12 -10.92 -2.95
C TYR A 72 1.46 -10.62 -2.26
N ARG A 73 1.44 -9.91 -1.14
CA ARG A 73 2.65 -9.62 -0.35
C ARG A 73 3.39 -10.88 0.10
N PHE A 74 2.67 -11.98 0.26
CA PHE A 74 3.27 -13.27 0.66
C PHE A 74 3.92 -14.03 -0.51
N LEU A 75 3.75 -13.57 -1.77
CA LEU A 75 4.47 -14.10 -2.93
C LEU A 75 5.89 -13.53 -3.06
N ILE A 76 6.21 -12.43 -2.40
CA ILE A 76 7.45 -11.68 -2.59
C ILE A 76 8.70 -12.56 -2.43
N PRO A 77 8.84 -13.38 -1.38
CA PRO A 77 10.05 -14.22 -1.25
C PRO A 77 10.21 -15.19 -2.42
N SER A 78 9.11 -15.77 -2.92
CA SER A 78 9.13 -16.68 -4.07
C SER A 78 9.52 -15.95 -5.36
N ILE A 79 8.98 -14.74 -5.60
CA ILE A 79 9.33 -13.89 -6.75
C ILE A 79 10.82 -13.48 -6.70
N CYS A 80 11.36 -13.29 -5.49
CA CYS A 80 12.79 -13.04 -5.27
C CYS A 80 13.65 -14.30 -5.27
N ASN A 81 13.12 -15.46 -5.69
CA ASN A 81 13.81 -16.76 -5.67
C ASN A 81 14.38 -17.12 -4.28
N GLN A 82 13.69 -16.76 -3.21
CA GLN A 82 14.12 -16.94 -1.82
C GLN A 82 15.49 -16.33 -1.54
N GLN A 83 15.81 -15.17 -2.13
CA GLN A 83 17.11 -14.52 -1.98
C GLN A 83 17.00 -13.01 -1.74
N GLY A 84 17.94 -12.50 -0.94
CA GLY A 84 18.09 -11.07 -0.68
C GLY A 84 16.93 -10.46 0.10
N ARG A 85 16.83 -9.15 -0.01
CA ARG A 85 15.80 -8.36 0.70
C ARG A 85 14.76 -7.79 -0.27
N ALA A 86 13.59 -7.48 0.26
CA ALA A 86 12.57 -6.75 -0.46
C ALA A 86 11.76 -5.87 0.51
N ILE A 87 11.26 -4.75 0.00
CA ILE A 87 10.28 -3.90 0.69
C ILE A 87 8.91 -4.17 0.07
N PHE A 88 7.88 -4.25 0.90
CA PHE A 88 6.49 -4.18 0.46
C PHE A 88 5.86 -2.88 0.98
N VAL A 89 5.02 -2.24 0.16
CA VAL A 89 4.29 -1.01 0.50
C VAL A 89 2.90 -1.04 -0.12
N ASP A 90 1.86 -0.66 0.63
CA ASP A 90 0.52 -0.43 0.09
C ASP A 90 0.50 0.87 -0.74
N SER A 91 -0.29 0.90 -1.83
CA SER A 91 -0.31 2.02 -2.80
C SER A 91 -0.85 3.34 -2.25
N ASP A 92 -1.66 3.30 -1.18
CA ASP A 92 -2.25 4.48 -0.54
C ASP A 92 -1.30 5.20 0.43
N THR A 93 -0.02 5.22 0.06
CA THR A 93 1.07 5.83 0.84
C THR A 93 1.83 6.90 0.04
N ILE A 94 2.52 7.79 0.72
CA ILE A 94 3.52 8.70 0.12
C ILE A 94 4.86 8.48 0.81
N CYS A 95 5.88 8.15 0.02
CA CYS A 95 7.25 8.01 0.48
C CYS A 95 7.92 9.39 0.54
N LEU A 96 8.27 9.84 1.75
CA LEU A 96 8.83 11.17 2.01
C LEU A 96 10.36 11.16 2.17
N ALA A 97 10.95 9.97 2.28
CA ALA A 97 12.37 9.78 2.55
C ALA A 97 12.99 8.80 1.54
N ASP A 98 14.31 8.72 1.53
CA ASP A 98 15.06 7.73 0.78
C ASP A 98 14.70 6.31 1.24
N ILE A 99 14.01 5.55 0.37
CA ILE A 99 13.56 4.18 0.65
C ILE A 99 14.74 3.21 0.86
N GLY A 100 15.93 3.56 0.37
CA GLY A 100 17.16 2.80 0.60
C GLY A 100 17.51 2.71 2.09
N LYS A 101 17.17 3.72 2.88
CA LYS A 101 17.36 3.69 4.34
C LYS A 101 16.51 2.61 5.01
N LEU A 102 15.30 2.34 4.48
CA LEU A 102 14.49 1.22 4.93
C LEU A 102 15.10 -0.10 4.46
N PHE A 103 15.49 -0.20 3.18
CA PHE A 103 16.04 -1.43 2.61
C PHE A 103 17.30 -1.91 3.33
N HIS A 104 18.15 -0.98 3.75
CA HIS A 104 19.42 -1.26 4.44
C HIS A 104 19.29 -1.27 5.98
N GLN A 105 18.07 -1.11 6.52
CA GLN A 105 17.85 -1.18 7.96
C GLN A 105 18.33 -2.54 8.50
N ASP A 106 18.94 -2.53 9.70
CA ASP A 106 19.32 -3.77 10.36
C ASP A 106 18.08 -4.61 10.69
N MET A 107 18.10 -5.86 10.27
CA MET A 107 17.02 -6.81 10.55
C MET A 107 17.11 -7.39 11.97
N ASN A 108 18.23 -7.17 12.70
CA ASN A 108 18.43 -7.65 14.09
C ASN A 108 18.08 -9.13 14.29
N GLY A 109 18.33 -9.96 13.28
CA GLY A 109 18.02 -11.40 13.31
C GLY A 109 16.55 -11.76 13.07
N TYR A 110 15.68 -10.79 12.80
CA TYR A 110 14.30 -11.03 12.39
C TYR A 110 14.21 -11.47 10.92
N ASP A 111 13.15 -12.16 10.58
CA ASP A 111 12.88 -12.63 9.22
C ASP A 111 12.15 -11.53 8.41
N LEU A 112 11.29 -10.76 9.09
CA LEU A 112 10.69 -9.55 8.52
C LEU A 112 10.49 -8.47 9.60
N LEU A 113 10.44 -7.21 9.16
CA LEU A 113 10.08 -6.08 10.00
C LEU A 113 8.74 -5.51 9.53
N ALA A 114 7.86 -5.18 10.49
CA ALA A 114 6.56 -4.58 10.25
C ALA A 114 6.16 -3.63 11.41
N LYS A 115 5.11 -2.82 11.22
CA LYS A 115 4.61 -1.94 12.28
C LYS A 115 4.00 -2.76 13.40
N LYS A 116 4.58 -2.70 14.60
CA LYS A 116 4.04 -3.37 15.79
C LYS A 116 2.78 -2.64 16.29
N ASN A 117 1.82 -3.40 16.80
CA ASN A 117 0.57 -2.91 17.40
C ASN A 117 -0.18 -1.91 16.50
N ALA A 118 -0.24 -2.19 15.19
CA ALA A 118 -0.90 -1.33 14.22
C ALA A 118 -2.41 -1.12 14.51
N TYR A 119 -3.02 -2.02 15.31
CA TYR A 119 -4.47 -2.04 15.58
C TYR A 119 -4.71 -2.04 17.10
N VAL A 120 -4.60 -0.88 17.71
CA VAL A 120 -4.53 -0.63 19.17
C VAL A 120 -5.72 -1.14 19.99
N HIS A 121 -6.86 -1.47 19.38
CA HIS A 121 -8.10 -1.77 20.12
C HIS A 121 -8.31 -3.25 20.47
N SER A 122 -7.37 -4.14 20.16
CA SER A 122 -7.60 -5.58 20.26
C SER A 122 -6.82 -6.33 21.36
N GLY A 123 -5.94 -5.67 22.11
CA GLY A 123 -5.17 -6.31 23.20
C GLY A 123 -4.20 -7.43 22.79
N GLU A 124 -4.16 -7.81 21.50
CA GLU A 124 -3.29 -8.83 20.95
C GLU A 124 -2.11 -8.22 20.19
N ASP A 125 -0.97 -8.88 20.17
CA ASP A 125 0.15 -8.51 19.31
C ASP A 125 -0.25 -8.72 17.84
N LYS A 126 -0.45 -7.60 17.14
CA LYS A 126 -0.84 -7.56 15.72
C LYS A 126 0.14 -6.72 14.94
N TRP A 127 0.49 -7.21 13.76
CA TRP A 127 1.43 -6.53 12.87
C TRP A 127 0.70 -5.86 11.71
N GLY A 128 1.06 -4.62 11.41
CA GLY A 128 0.61 -3.89 10.23
C GLY A 128 1.51 -4.19 9.06
N LEU A 129 1.03 -5.02 8.14
CA LEU A 129 1.80 -5.51 7.00
C LEU A 129 1.72 -4.62 5.76
N SER A 130 1.19 -3.42 5.89
CA SER A 130 1.09 -2.45 4.79
C SER A 130 2.44 -1.84 4.39
N VAL A 131 3.43 -1.88 5.28
CA VAL A 131 4.85 -1.67 4.97
C VAL A 131 5.66 -2.76 5.65
N MET A 132 6.49 -3.45 4.89
CA MET A 132 7.37 -4.51 5.41
C MET A 132 8.75 -4.41 4.80
N LEU A 133 9.77 -4.78 5.58
CA LEU A 133 11.08 -5.17 5.08
C LEU A 133 11.25 -6.68 5.30
N LEU A 134 11.48 -7.44 4.22
CA LEU A 134 11.58 -8.89 4.25
C LEU A 134 13.02 -9.34 3.97
N ASP A 135 13.48 -10.32 4.73
CA ASP A 135 14.59 -11.20 4.34
C ASP A 135 13.98 -12.38 3.57
N CYS A 136 14.02 -12.30 2.24
CA CYS A 136 13.36 -13.28 1.38
C CYS A 136 13.95 -14.70 1.54
N SER A 137 15.17 -14.83 2.04
CA SER A 137 15.80 -16.15 2.27
C SER A 137 15.23 -16.89 3.48
N LYS A 138 14.63 -16.13 4.41
CA LYS A 138 14.05 -16.67 5.65
C LYS A 138 12.55 -16.79 5.61
N CYS A 139 11.87 -15.93 4.84
CA CYS A 139 10.42 -15.94 4.72
C CYS A 139 9.96 -17.03 3.73
N LYS A 140 9.37 -18.10 4.26
CA LYS A 140 8.78 -19.16 3.44
C LYS A 140 7.27 -19.19 3.67
N PHE A 141 6.55 -18.52 2.76
CA PHE A 141 5.10 -18.46 2.82
C PHE A 141 4.47 -19.51 1.92
N ASP A 142 3.44 -20.19 2.42
CA ASP A 142 2.61 -21.15 1.70
C ASP A 142 1.13 -20.74 1.82
N ILE A 143 0.69 -19.91 0.89
CA ILE A 143 -0.65 -19.32 0.93
C ILE A 143 -1.74 -20.40 0.84
N GLU A 144 -1.53 -21.44 0.03
CA GLU A 144 -2.50 -22.53 -0.13
C GLU A 144 -2.71 -23.26 1.20
N LYS A 145 -1.60 -23.65 1.84
CA LYS A 145 -1.64 -24.30 3.15
C LYS A 145 -2.31 -23.42 4.20
N TYR A 146 -2.03 -22.11 4.21
CA TYR A 146 -2.62 -21.20 5.19
C TYR A 146 -4.13 -21.12 5.06
N TRP A 147 -4.64 -21.13 3.84
CA TRP A 147 -6.08 -21.11 3.60
C TRP A 147 -6.75 -22.45 3.91
N ASP A 148 -6.08 -23.57 3.66
CA ASP A 148 -6.58 -24.89 4.09
C ASP A 148 -6.71 -24.94 5.62
N GLU A 149 -5.72 -24.45 6.35
CA GLU A 149 -5.72 -24.40 7.82
C GLU A 149 -6.75 -23.41 8.39
N ILE A 150 -7.05 -22.32 7.67
CA ILE A 150 -8.17 -21.42 8.03
C ILE A 150 -9.51 -22.13 7.86
N GLU A 151 -9.69 -22.89 6.80
CA GLU A 151 -10.91 -23.70 6.56
C GLU A 151 -11.06 -24.81 7.62
N GLU A 152 -9.96 -25.38 8.08
CA GLU A 152 -9.91 -26.34 9.20
C GLU A 152 -10.18 -25.68 10.58
N GLY A 153 -10.23 -24.34 10.64
CA GLY A 153 -10.50 -23.61 11.89
C GLY A 153 -9.31 -23.48 12.85
N LYS A 154 -8.08 -23.73 12.39
CA LYS A 154 -6.88 -23.57 13.23
C LYS A 154 -6.68 -22.14 13.68
N TYR A 155 -6.91 -21.18 12.78
CA TYR A 155 -6.88 -19.74 13.02
C TYR A 155 -7.77 -19.03 11.98
N GLY A 156 -8.01 -17.73 12.15
CA GLY A 156 -8.84 -16.95 11.22
C GLY A 156 -8.00 -16.23 10.15
N SER A 157 -8.68 -15.73 9.11
CA SER A 157 -8.03 -14.93 8.06
C SER A 157 -7.36 -13.67 8.62
N THR A 158 -7.93 -13.06 9.65
CA THR A 158 -7.33 -11.91 10.36
C THR A 158 -6.01 -12.29 11.02
N ASP A 159 -5.94 -13.48 11.63
CA ASP A 159 -4.70 -13.97 12.26
C ASP A 159 -3.56 -14.08 11.26
N TYR A 160 -3.86 -14.62 10.07
CA TYR A 160 -2.93 -14.72 8.96
C TYR A 160 -2.52 -13.33 8.44
N HIS A 161 -3.48 -12.46 8.13
CA HIS A 161 -3.19 -11.14 7.56
C HIS A 161 -2.47 -10.17 8.51
N GLN A 162 -2.50 -10.45 9.81
CA GLN A 162 -1.87 -9.62 10.84
C GLN A 162 -0.75 -10.35 11.59
N LEU A 163 -0.39 -11.56 11.17
CA LEU A 163 0.63 -12.41 11.80
C LEU A 163 0.51 -12.43 13.33
N THR A 164 -0.71 -12.69 13.82
CA THR A 164 -0.97 -12.73 15.27
C THR A 164 -0.20 -13.87 15.95
N SER A 165 -0.07 -13.82 17.27
CA SER A 165 0.54 -14.88 18.05
C SER A 165 -0.10 -16.24 17.79
N LYS A 166 -1.42 -16.27 17.50
CA LYS A 166 -2.15 -17.49 17.14
C LYS A 166 -1.65 -18.09 15.82
N PHE A 167 -1.49 -17.27 14.76
CA PHE A 167 -0.93 -17.70 13.48
C PHE A 167 0.53 -18.15 13.63
N LEU A 168 1.35 -17.34 14.32
CA LEU A 168 2.79 -17.59 14.49
C LEU A 168 3.09 -18.85 15.30
N LYS A 169 2.14 -19.36 16.08
CA LYS A 169 2.25 -20.65 16.75
C LYS A 169 2.30 -21.82 15.75
N TYR A 170 1.60 -21.72 14.63
CA TYR A 170 1.59 -22.76 13.58
C TYR A 170 2.70 -22.53 12.55
N HIS A 171 3.01 -21.27 12.28
CA HIS A 171 3.98 -20.84 11.27
C HIS A 171 4.98 -19.87 11.90
N PRO A 172 6.01 -20.37 12.60
CA PRO A 172 6.97 -19.53 13.30
C PRO A 172 7.79 -18.68 12.32
N ILE A 173 7.56 -17.38 12.36
CA ILE A 173 8.26 -16.35 11.63
C ILE A 173 8.71 -15.31 12.66
N LYS A 174 9.98 -14.93 12.63
CA LYS A 174 10.52 -13.92 13.54
C LYS A 174 10.17 -12.52 13.02
N VAL A 175 9.05 -11.98 13.48
CA VAL A 175 8.61 -10.63 13.12
C VAL A 175 9.18 -9.62 14.08
N GLY A 176 9.90 -8.62 13.58
CA GLY A 176 10.48 -7.54 14.36
C GLY A 176 9.79 -6.19 14.13
N PRO A 177 9.99 -5.21 15.06
CA PRO A 177 9.42 -3.90 14.93
C PRO A 177 10.13 -3.07 13.85
N LEU A 178 9.35 -2.58 12.89
CA LEU A 178 9.75 -1.53 11.97
C LEU A 178 9.76 -0.18 12.70
N ASP A 179 10.69 0.73 12.35
CA ASP A 179 10.59 2.12 12.76
C ASP A 179 9.20 2.68 12.35
N PRO A 180 8.36 3.11 13.31
CA PRO A 180 6.98 3.49 13.05
C PRO A 180 6.84 4.64 12.05
N ASN A 181 7.87 5.46 11.89
CA ASN A 181 7.90 6.55 10.91
C ASN A 181 7.88 6.07 9.45
N TRP A 182 8.20 4.78 9.18
CA TRP A 182 8.04 4.16 7.86
C TRP A 182 6.63 3.67 7.56
N ASN A 183 5.70 3.80 8.49
CA ASN A 183 4.30 3.44 8.27
C ASN A 183 3.40 4.27 9.20
N ASP A 184 3.34 5.57 8.96
CA ASP A 184 2.69 6.54 9.84
C ASP A 184 1.22 6.69 9.43
N PHE A 185 0.32 6.06 10.21
CA PHE A 185 -1.11 5.94 9.88
C PHE A 185 -1.84 7.26 10.08
N ASP A 186 -2.33 7.85 8.99
CA ASP A 186 -3.10 9.11 8.96
C ASP A 186 -2.47 10.21 9.82
N HIS A 187 -1.14 10.17 9.92
CA HIS A 187 -0.34 11.12 10.69
C HIS A 187 0.87 11.61 9.88
N TYR A 188 1.24 12.86 10.10
CA TYR A 188 2.43 13.48 9.55
C TYR A 188 3.11 14.35 10.60
N GLY A 189 4.39 14.14 10.81
CA GLY A 189 5.28 14.89 11.67
C GLY A 189 6.67 15.05 11.05
N LYS A 190 7.58 15.71 11.77
CA LYS A 190 8.95 16.01 11.28
C LYS A 190 9.77 14.74 10.94
N ASP A 191 9.48 13.64 11.62
CA ASP A 191 10.22 12.39 11.50
C ASP A 191 9.52 11.37 10.58
N THR A 192 8.30 11.68 10.09
CA THR A 192 7.54 10.79 9.17
C THR A 192 8.33 10.56 7.88
N LYS A 193 8.60 9.31 7.58
CA LYS A 193 9.33 8.85 6.38
C LYS A 193 8.39 8.33 5.30
N LEU A 194 7.25 7.77 5.72
CA LEU A 194 6.19 7.32 4.85
C LEU A 194 4.85 7.56 5.55
N ILE A 195 4.00 8.40 4.95
CA ILE A 195 2.62 8.60 5.42
C ILE A 195 1.71 7.61 4.73
N HIS A 196 0.81 6.98 5.51
CA HIS A 196 -0.15 6.00 5.02
C HIS A 196 -1.58 6.49 5.30
N TYR A 197 -2.36 6.70 4.25
CA TYR A 197 -3.74 7.19 4.33
C TYR A 197 -4.70 6.01 4.52
N THR A 198 -4.79 5.48 5.75
CA THR A 198 -5.50 4.23 6.05
C THR A 198 -7.02 4.38 6.15
N ASN A 199 -7.51 5.59 6.42
CA ASN A 199 -8.94 5.83 6.56
C ASN A 199 -9.62 5.96 5.20
N LEU A 200 -10.18 4.85 4.70
CA LEU A 200 -10.81 4.74 3.38
C LEU A 200 -11.92 5.75 3.12
N TYR A 201 -12.57 6.28 4.17
CA TYR A 201 -13.65 7.25 4.05
C TYR A 201 -13.18 8.69 3.95
N SER A 202 -11.92 8.95 4.29
CA SER A 202 -11.35 10.31 4.28
C SER A 202 -10.09 10.47 3.41
N GLN A 203 -9.70 9.43 2.66
CA GLN A 203 -8.58 9.51 1.73
C GLN A 203 -8.72 10.73 0.82
N PRO A 204 -7.69 11.59 0.66
CA PRO A 204 -7.81 12.89 -0.02
C PRO A 204 -8.30 12.81 -1.46
N TRP A 205 -8.01 11.72 -2.15
CA TRP A 205 -8.48 11.49 -3.54
C TRP A 205 -9.92 10.97 -3.62
N LYS A 206 -10.50 10.53 -2.50
CA LYS A 206 -11.90 10.05 -2.42
C LYS A 206 -12.84 11.04 -1.75
N ALA A 207 -12.34 11.75 -0.75
CA ALA A 207 -13.16 12.61 0.10
C ALA A 207 -12.47 13.95 0.39
N VAL A 208 -13.23 14.89 0.94
CA VAL A 208 -12.73 16.16 1.47
C VAL A 208 -12.54 16.07 2.97
N GLY A 209 -11.64 16.92 3.52
CA GLY A 209 -11.53 17.12 4.97
C GLY A 209 -10.49 16.23 5.66
N HIS A 210 -9.68 15.47 4.94
CA HIS A 210 -8.57 14.76 5.57
C HIS A 210 -7.57 15.76 6.18
N LYS A 211 -7.15 15.53 7.43
CA LYS A 211 -6.23 16.42 8.17
C LYS A 211 -4.97 16.77 7.39
N TYR A 212 -4.40 15.81 6.67
CA TYR A 212 -3.22 15.96 5.82
C TYR A 212 -3.54 15.96 4.33
N GLY A 213 -4.78 16.31 3.96
CA GLY A 213 -5.22 16.38 2.57
C GLY A 213 -4.42 17.42 1.78
N LYS A 214 -4.08 18.57 2.38
CA LYS A 214 -3.22 19.56 1.72
C LYS A 214 -1.87 18.99 1.33
N LEU A 215 -1.24 18.24 2.22
CA LEU A 215 0.03 17.57 1.94
C LEU A 215 -0.10 16.64 0.73
N TRP A 216 -1.13 15.80 0.71
CA TRP A 216 -1.36 14.90 -0.43
C TRP A 216 -1.54 15.68 -1.75
N PHE A 217 -2.32 16.77 -1.74
CA PHE A 217 -2.54 17.57 -2.94
C PHE A 217 -1.29 18.33 -3.42
N ASP A 218 -0.43 18.78 -2.51
CA ASP A 218 0.85 19.40 -2.87
C ASP A 218 1.72 18.39 -3.63
N TYR A 219 1.81 17.15 -3.14
CA TYR A 219 2.54 16.06 -3.80
C TYR A 219 1.89 15.63 -5.12
N PHE A 220 0.57 15.51 -5.15
CA PHE A 220 -0.19 15.16 -6.34
C PHE A 220 -0.02 16.19 -7.46
N ASN A 221 -0.12 17.48 -7.15
CA ASN A 221 0.06 18.55 -8.11
C ASN A 221 1.49 18.61 -8.66
N GLU A 222 2.49 18.33 -7.83
CA GLU A 222 3.86 18.22 -8.31
C GLU A 222 4.01 17.06 -9.31
N ALA A 223 3.54 15.87 -8.99
CA ALA A 223 3.60 14.71 -9.87
C ALA A 223 2.86 14.95 -11.21
N ARG A 224 1.72 15.67 -11.17
CA ARG A 224 1.00 16.11 -12.38
C ARG A 224 1.82 17.07 -13.22
N THR A 225 2.39 18.11 -12.61
CA THR A 225 3.22 19.11 -13.31
C THR A 225 4.41 18.45 -13.99
N LYS A 226 4.92 17.36 -13.43
CA LYS A 226 6.00 16.55 -13.99
C LYS A 226 5.51 15.51 -15.02
N GLY A 227 4.22 15.43 -15.29
CA GLY A 227 3.61 14.51 -16.26
C GLY A 227 3.56 13.04 -15.79
N PHE A 228 3.85 12.77 -14.51
CA PHE A 228 3.85 11.40 -13.99
C PHE A 228 2.43 10.89 -13.70
N VAL A 229 1.56 11.79 -13.25
CA VAL A 229 0.10 11.57 -13.19
C VAL A 229 -0.52 12.42 -14.27
N THR A 230 -1.15 11.80 -15.26
CA THR A 230 -1.72 12.48 -16.42
C THR A 230 -3.20 12.82 -16.20
N ASP A 231 -3.72 13.76 -17.00
CA ASP A 231 -5.15 14.05 -17.02
C ASP A 231 -5.97 12.83 -17.45
N GLU A 232 -5.43 11.98 -18.35
CA GLU A 232 -6.07 10.74 -18.76
C GLU A 232 -6.19 9.74 -17.61
N ASP A 233 -5.17 9.61 -16.75
CA ASP A 233 -5.24 8.76 -15.55
C ASP A 233 -6.37 9.21 -14.61
N ILE A 234 -6.47 10.53 -14.41
CA ILE A 234 -7.48 11.12 -13.54
C ILE A 234 -8.88 10.93 -14.13
N ASP A 235 -9.06 11.21 -15.43
CA ASP A 235 -10.34 11.06 -16.11
C ASP A 235 -10.83 9.61 -16.09
N LYS A 236 -9.94 8.62 -16.30
CA LYS A 236 -10.26 7.21 -16.17
C LYS A 236 -10.70 6.86 -14.74
N ALA A 237 -9.99 7.35 -13.75
CA ALA A 237 -10.32 7.09 -12.34
C ALA A 237 -11.64 7.75 -11.92
N ILE A 238 -11.94 8.95 -12.41
CA ILE A 238 -13.22 9.65 -12.20
C ILE A 238 -14.37 8.88 -12.86
N LEU A 239 -14.19 8.45 -14.12
CA LEU A 239 -15.21 7.72 -14.89
C LEU A 239 -15.64 6.43 -14.16
N ARG A 240 -14.69 5.76 -13.52
CA ARG A 240 -14.93 4.52 -12.75
C ARG A 240 -15.32 4.76 -11.29
N SER A 241 -15.44 6.02 -10.87
CA SER A 241 -15.76 6.42 -9.48
C SER A 241 -14.72 5.93 -8.44
N TYR A 242 -13.48 5.73 -8.85
CA TYR A 242 -12.38 5.38 -7.95
C TYR A 242 -11.87 6.58 -7.16
N VAL A 243 -12.04 7.77 -7.72
CA VAL A 243 -11.66 9.03 -7.11
C VAL A 243 -12.81 10.03 -7.17
N ARG A 244 -12.72 11.07 -6.37
CA ARG A 244 -13.72 12.14 -6.33
C ARG A 244 -13.77 12.88 -7.67
N ARG A 245 -14.97 13.29 -8.10
CA ARG A 245 -15.23 13.90 -9.42
C ARG A 245 -14.49 15.22 -9.66
N ASP A 246 -14.18 15.95 -8.62
CA ASP A 246 -13.49 17.24 -8.70
C ASP A 246 -11.96 17.13 -8.61
N LEU A 247 -11.38 15.89 -8.52
CA LEU A 247 -9.95 15.66 -8.29
C LEU A 247 -9.06 16.43 -9.28
N LYS A 248 -9.47 16.52 -10.55
CA LYS A 248 -8.73 17.22 -11.60
C LYS A 248 -8.53 18.72 -11.32
N ASN A 249 -9.53 19.35 -10.69
CA ASN A 249 -9.57 20.78 -10.39
C ASN A 249 -9.50 21.06 -8.88
N ALA A 250 -9.30 20.02 -8.08
CA ALA A 250 -9.31 20.15 -6.64
C ALA A 250 -8.03 20.84 -6.15
N THR A 251 -8.24 21.88 -5.38
CA THR A 251 -7.30 22.29 -4.35
C THR A 251 -7.74 21.65 -3.03
N HIS A 252 -6.84 21.49 -2.06
CA HIS A 252 -7.18 20.87 -0.77
C HIS A 252 -8.44 21.48 -0.10
N SER A 253 -8.83 22.70 -0.48
CA SER A 253 -9.92 23.52 0.06
C SER A 253 -11.19 23.52 -0.78
N SER A 254 -11.54 22.44 -1.48
CA SER A 254 -12.73 22.40 -2.35
C SER A 254 -14.07 22.43 -1.61
N VAL A 255 -14.12 22.96 -0.40
CA VAL A 255 -15.37 23.43 0.25
C VAL A 255 -16.21 24.28 -0.71
N LYS A 256 -15.57 25.12 -1.55
CA LYS A 256 -16.26 25.89 -2.60
C LYS A 256 -16.91 25.04 -3.69
N PHE A 257 -16.37 23.87 -4.01
CA PHE A 257 -16.97 22.98 -5.01
C PHE A 257 -18.22 22.30 -4.46
N HIS A 258 -18.16 21.77 -3.25
CA HIS A 258 -19.32 21.14 -2.60
C HIS A 258 -20.47 22.13 -2.39
N LEU A 259 -20.19 23.37 -2.02
CA LEU A 259 -21.21 24.42 -1.96
C LEU A 259 -21.83 24.72 -3.34
N LYS A 260 -21.02 24.73 -4.42
CA LYS A 260 -21.56 24.91 -5.79
C LYS A 260 -22.43 23.74 -6.24
N GLU A 261 -22.05 22.51 -5.95
CA GLU A 261 -22.84 21.32 -6.27
C GLU A 261 -24.11 21.22 -5.43
N LEU A 262 -24.06 21.56 -4.14
CA LEU A 262 -25.25 21.70 -3.28
C LEU A 262 -26.20 22.78 -3.83
N VAL A 263 -25.68 23.94 -4.21
CA VAL A 263 -26.48 25.03 -4.81
C VAL A 263 -27.09 24.61 -6.15
N LYS A 264 -26.37 23.83 -6.98
CA LYS A 264 -26.93 23.30 -8.23
C LYS A 264 -28.01 22.24 -7.96
N ALA A 265 -27.80 21.34 -6.99
CA ALA A 265 -28.79 20.34 -6.62
C ALA A 265 -30.07 20.99 -6.08
N VAL A 266 -29.94 22.03 -5.26
CA VAL A 266 -31.10 22.78 -4.73
C VAL A 266 -31.78 23.58 -5.85
N LYS A 267 -31.03 24.17 -6.80
CA LYS A 267 -31.65 24.89 -7.95
C LYS A 267 -32.27 23.97 -9.00
N GLY A 268 -31.93 22.68 -9.03
CA GLY A 268 -32.57 21.68 -9.89
C GLY A 268 -33.83 21.06 -9.29
N LEU A 269 -34.21 21.44 -8.07
CA LEU A 269 -35.39 20.98 -7.35
C LEU A 269 -36.55 22.04 -7.43
N PHE A 270 -36.33 23.16 -8.10
CA PHE A 270 -37.29 24.20 -8.43
C PHE A 270 -37.22 24.49 -9.94
#